data_726a97dca25f4f3bb96811929b43841b
#
_entry.id   726a97dca25f4f3bb96811929b43841b
#
_cell.length_a   1.000
_cell.length_b   1.000
_cell.length_c   1.000
_cell.angle_alpha   90.00
_cell.angle_beta   90.00
_cell.angle_gamma   90.00
#
_symmetry.space_group_name_H-M   'P 1'
#
loop_
_entity.id
_entity.type
_entity.pdbx_description
1 polymer ?
#
loop_
_entity_poly.entity_id
_entity_poly.type
_entity_poly.pdbx_seq_one_letter_code
_entity_poly.pdbx_strand_id
1 'polypeptide(L)'
;DVARYGKFAENKEFIKQTTGQFYSRRFVMTYPNEQLPAGRPLKMAPAHDAMTAAGCQWGNSWDLEVPLYFAPPDFAETPSLKRSNAFQIVGEECKSVRSGVGLLDITGFSRFEVSGPNAEAWLNKVMASKLPNPGRASLAPMLSEEGKLKGDLTIFNWGDGTWWIMGSYYLRAWHMRWFNDHLTDGVSILDLGENWAGFSLSGPKSKEVISRITDFPVDELKFMGCANMDIGLIKAKVGRLSVTGELGYEINCRIGDHIGLRRLLLEAGAECGIREFGFNALLSLRLEKGFGIWSAEFTQGYTPGMTGMDRWIDWEKDQFIGQSAALKERDGNGPSQKLVMLEVEASDADASGYEPVWNNDNLVGFVT
;
A
#
# COMPACT_ATOMS: atom_id res chain seq x y z
N ASP A 1 17.73 11.44 16.46
CA ASP A 1 18.30 12.46 15.57
C ASP A 1 17.72 12.53 14.15
N VAL A 2 16.76 11.68 13.82
CA VAL A 2 16.08 11.71 12.51
C VAL A 2 15.39 13.06 12.26
N ALA A 3 14.92 13.72 13.32
CA ALA A 3 14.34 15.06 13.24
C ALA A 3 15.28 16.14 12.67
N ARG A 4 16.60 15.91 12.67
CA ARG A 4 17.59 16.87 12.14
C ARG A 4 17.63 16.92 10.61
N TYR A 5 17.08 15.93 9.93
CA TYR A 5 17.19 15.76 8.47
C TYR A 5 15.87 15.85 7.72
N GLY A 6 14.75 16.04 8.39
CA GLY A 6 13.43 16.13 7.80
C GLY A 6 12.91 17.57 7.74
N LYS A 7 11.77 17.76 7.09
CA LYS A 7 11.06 19.05 7.03
C LYS A 7 10.65 19.61 8.40
N PHE A 8 10.69 18.78 9.44
CA PHE A 8 10.40 19.18 10.83
C PHE A 8 11.64 19.46 11.66
N ALA A 9 12.84 19.37 11.09
CA ALA A 9 14.11 19.53 11.79
C ALA A 9 14.26 20.88 12.52
N GLU A 10 13.63 21.94 12.00
CA GLU A 10 13.65 23.28 12.57
C GLU A 10 12.38 23.63 13.36
N ASN A 11 11.36 22.75 13.35
CA ASN A 11 10.13 22.98 14.08
C ASN A 11 10.33 22.69 15.57
N LYS A 12 10.45 23.77 16.35
CA LYS A 12 10.74 23.68 17.80
C LYS A 12 9.66 22.94 18.57
N GLU A 13 8.38 23.09 18.22
CA GLU A 13 7.28 22.42 18.92
C GLU A 13 7.29 20.91 18.65
N PHE A 14 7.51 20.50 17.40
CA PHE A 14 7.69 19.10 17.04
C PHE A 14 8.85 18.46 17.80
N ILE A 15 10.01 19.13 17.81
CA ILE A 15 11.20 18.64 18.52
C ILE A 15 10.93 18.53 20.02
N LYS A 16 10.28 19.52 20.62
CA LYS A 16 9.95 19.53 22.05
C LYS A 16 9.05 18.36 22.43
N GLN A 17 7.95 18.15 21.68
CA GLN A 17 7.01 17.09 21.95
C GLN A 17 7.64 15.70 21.76
N THR A 18 8.28 15.46 20.61
CA THR A 18 8.87 14.15 20.29
C THR A 18 10.05 13.80 21.21
N THR A 19 10.89 14.80 21.56
CA THR A 19 11.99 14.61 22.49
C THR A 19 11.46 14.33 23.91
N GLY A 20 10.45 15.09 24.35
CA GLY A 20 9.82 14.88 25.65
C GLY A 20 9.24 13.46 25.78
N GLN A 21 8.49 13.02 24.76
CA GLN A 21 7.94 11.66 24.71
C GLN A 21 9.05 10.60 24.70
N PHE A 22 10.09 10.77 23.88
CA PHE A 22 11.20 9.82 23.82
C PHE A 22 11.87 9.65 25.18
N TYR A 23 12.19 10.73 25.87
CA TYR A 23 12.86 10.65 27.18
C TYR A 23 11.95 10.10 28.28
N SER A 24 10.66 10.45 28.29
CA SER A 24 9.71 9.91 29.25
C SER A 24 9.47 8.41 29.09
N ARG A 25 9.65 7.90 27.88
CA ARG A 25 9.41 6.49 27.55
C ARG A 25 10.67 5.67 27.34
N ARG A 26 11.85 6.23 27.57
CA ARG A 26 13.14 5.60 27.27
C ARG A 26 13.31 4.20 27.87
N PHE A 27 12.72 3.95 29.01
CA PHE A 27 12.79 2.69 29.74
C PHE A 27 11.42 2.00 29.90
N VAL A 28 10.42 2.49 29.19
CA VAL A 28 9.08 1.90 29.19
C VAL A 28 9.00 0.88 28.05
N MET A 29 8.39 -0.25 28.33
CA MET A 29 8.13 -1.28 27.32
C MET A 29 7.21 -0.69 26.22
N THR A 30 7.55 -0.93 24.97
CA THR A 30 6.70 -0.60 23.81
C THR A 30 5.88 -1.82 23.45
N TYR A 31 4.59 -1.64 23.31
CA TYR A 31 3.69 -2.71 22.87
C TYR A 31 3.62 -2.79 21.34
N PRO A 32 3.34 -3.97 20.77
CA PRO A 32 3.09 -4.09 19.32
C PRO A 32 1.97 -3.15 18.88
N ASN A 33 2.16 -2.50 17.74
CA ASN A 33 1.21 -1.57 17.12
C ASN A 33 0.85 -0.31 17.95
N GLU A 34 1.53 -0.08 19.08
CA GLU A 34 1.30 1.11 19.90
C GLU A 34 1.57 2.39 19.09
N GLN A 35 0.60 3.30 19.05
CA GLN A 35 0.71 4.59 18.38
C GLN A 35 1.06 5.69 19.37
N LEU A 36 2.20 6.36 19.15
CA LEU A 36 2.66 7.41 20.04
C LEU A 36 2.15 8.78 19.56
N PRO A 37 1.56 9.62 20.46
CA PRO A 37 0.86 10.84 20.06
C PRO A 37 1.73 12.07 19.81
N ALA A 38 2.99 12.09 20.27
CA ALA A 38 3.79 13.30 20.22
C ALA A 38 4.11 13.75 18.79
N GLY A 39 3.91 15.02 18.52
CA GLY A 39 4.15 15.61 17.21
C GLY A 39 3.11 15.24 16.15
N ARG A 40 1.94 14.78 16.53
CA ARG A 40 0.83 14.40 15.64
C ARG A 40 -0.43 15.25 15.89
N PRO A 41 -1.31 15.42 14.88
CA PRO A 41 -1.13 15.03 13.47
C PRO A 41 -0.19 15.99 12.73
N LEU A 42 0.59 15.50 11.76
CA LEU A 42 1.44 16.32 10.90
C LEU A 42 0.82 16.58 9.53
N LYS A 43 0.23 15.57 8.94
CA LYS A 43 -0.48 15.62 7.66
C LYS A 43 -1.73 14.75 7.73
N MET A 44 -2.83 15.25 7.20
CA MET A 44 -4.13 14.58 7.21
C MET A 44 -4.71 14.56 5.80
N ALA A 45 -5.40 13.46 5.45
CA ALA A 45 -6.25 13.43 4.27
C ALA A 45 -7.48 14.36 4.46
N PRO A 46 -8.09 14.90 3.40
CA PRO A 46 -9.24 15.82 3.55
C PRO A 46 -10.43 15.20 4.30
N ALA A 47 -10.63 13.89 4.22
CA ALA A 47 -11.71 13.20 4.92
C ALA A 47 -11.40 12.85 6.39
N HIS A 48 -10.22 13.23 6.91
CA HIS A 48 -9.74 12.87 8.26
C HIS A 48 -10.78 13.15 9.35
N ASP A 49 -11.33 14.36 9.44
CA ASP A 49 -12.27 14.72 10.50
C ASP A 49 -13.59 13.94 10.40
N ALA A 50 -14.07 13.71 9.17
CA ALA A 50 -15.27 12.91 8.94
C ALA A 50 -15.06 11.43 9.28
N MET A 51 -13.87 10.89 9.04
CA MET A 51 -13.49 9.53 9.43
C MET A 51 -13.29 9.43 10.94
N THR A 52 -12.70 10.44 11.57
CA THR A 52 -12.59 10.52 13.04
C THR A 52 -13.96 10.50 13.69
N ALA A 53 -14.92 11.28 13.17
CA ALA A 53 -16.31 11.27 13.64
C ALA A 53 -17.00 9.91 13.42
N ALA A 54 -16.56 9.12 12.45
CA ALA A 54 -17.02 7.75 12.22
C ALA A 54 -16.31 6.69 13.11
N GLY A 55 -15.42 7.11 14.02
CA GLY A 55 -14.72 6.23 14.96
C GLY A 55 -13.34 5.74 14.50
N CYS A 56 -12.76 6.36 13.45
CA CYS A 56 -11.43 5.99 12.96
C CYS A 56 -10.36 6.13 14.04
N GLN A 57 -9.58 5.08 14.22
CA GLN A 57 -8.37 5.09 15.01
C GLN A 57 -7.18 5.25 14.08
N TRP A 58 -6.29 6.20 14.38
CA TRP A 58 -5.26 6.66 13.46
C TRP A 58 -3.88 6.11 13.79
N GLY A 59 -3.17 5.68 12.76
CA GLY A 59 -1.74 5.44 12.79
C GLY A 59 -0.99 6.50 11.99
N ASN A 60 0.33 6.39 11.97
CA ASN A 60 1.18 7.31 11.25
C ASN A 60 2.07 6.56 10.25
N SER A 61 1.96 6.94 8.97
CA SER A 61 2.87 6.50 7.93
C SER A 61 3.78 7.67 7.55
N TRP A 62 4.95 7.75 8.18
CA TRP A 62 5.85 8.91 8.18
C TRP A 62 5.15 10.14 8.80
N ASP A 63 4.68 11.05 7.98
CA ASP A 63 4.03 12.28 8.38
C ASP A 63 2.52 12.29 8.10
N LEU A 64 1.97 11.23 7.46
CA LEU A 64 0.57 11.11 7.10
C LEU A 64 -0.20 10.24 8.08
N GLU A 65 -1.31 10.77 8.59
CA GLU A 65 -2.29 9.98 9.33
C GLU A 65 -2.97 8.98 8.41
N VAL A 66 -2.99 7.71 8.82
CA VAL A 66 -3.62 6.60 8.08
C VAL A 66 -4.63 5.88 8.96
N PRO A 67 -5.79 5.45 8.42
CA PRO A 67 -6.79 4.74 9.21
C PRO A 67 -6.30 3.35 9.57
N LEU A 68 -6.24 3.02 10.87
CA LEU A 68 -5.88 1.67 11.33
C LEU A 68 -7.10 0.75 11.44
N TYR A 69 -8.17 1.22 12.04
CA TYR A 69 -9.47 0.54 12.17
C TYR A 69 -10.55 1.54 12.64
N PHE A 70 -11.82 1.12 12.62
CA PHE A 70 -12.97 1.93 13.04
C PHE A 70 -13.65 1.32 14.25
N ALA A 71 -13.64 2.03 15.35
CA ALA A 71 -14.15 1.58 16.64
C ALA A 71 -15.39 2.35 17.09
N PRO A 72 -16.22 1.78 17.98
CA PRO A 72 -17.30 2.51 18.65
C PRO A 72 -16.78 3.74 19.42
N PRO A 73 -17.63 4.78 19.66
CA PRO A 73 -17.20 6.04 20.27
C PRO A 73 -16.52 5.89 21.65
N ASP A 74 -16.94 4.92 22.46
CA ASP A 74 -16.42 4.70 23.82
C ASP A 74 -15.29 3.66 23.88
N PHE A 75 -14.77 3.27 22.71
CA PHE A 75 -13.70 2.28 22.66
C PHE A 75 -12.36 2.90 23.02
N ALA A 76 -11.64 2.25 23.92
CA ALA A 76 -10.23 2.53 24.21
C ALA A 76 -9.42 1.26 24.01
N GLU A 77 -8.42 1.31 23.13
CA GLU A 77 -7.50 0.19 22.95
C GLU A 77 -6.64 0.00 24.19
N THR A 78 -6.54 -1.25 24.64
CA THR A 78 -5.64 -1.66 25.72
C THR A 78 -4.42 -2.34 25.11
N PRO A 79 -3.26 -1.66 25.06
CA PRO A 79 -2.04 -2.25 24.55
C PRO A 79 -1.67 -3.54 25.27
N SER A 80 -1.17 -4.54 24.52
CA SER A 80 -0.83 -5.85 25.05
C SER A 80 0.33 -6.46 24.26
N LEU A 81 1.13 -7.33 24.89
CA LEU A 81 2.07 -8.20 24.19
C LEU A 81 1.36 -9.37 23.49
N LYS A 82 0.10 -9.58 23.79
CA LYS A 82 -0.80 -10.49 23.11
C LYS A 82 -1.72 -9.70 22.18
N ARG A 83 -2.76 -10.34 21.63
CA ARG A 83 -3.82 -9.65 20.88
C ARG A 83 -4.49 -8.60 21.77
N SER A 84 -4.54 -7.36 21.29
CA SER A 84 -5.29 -6.29 21.98
C SER A 84 -6.80 -6.48 21.80
N ASN A 85 -7.59 -5.71 22.52
CA ASN A 85 -9.05 -5.69 22.35
C ASN A 85 -9.50 -5.15 20.98
N ALA A 86 -8.63 -4.50 20.22
CA ALA A 86 -8.90 -4.11 18.83
C ALA A 86 -9.01 -5.32 17.87
N PHE A 87 -8.47 -6.49 18.25
CA PHE A 87 -8.50 -7.69 17.41
C PHE A 87 -9.91 -8.08 16.94
N GLN A 88 -10.92 -7.99 17.84
CA GLN A 88 -12.30 -8.30 17.49
C GLN A 88 -12.87 -7.31 16.47
N ILE A 89 -12.57 -6.03 16.63
CA ILE A 89 -13.02 -4.96 15.71
C ILE A 89 -12.42 -5.17 14.32
N VAL A 90 -11.11 -5.37 14.24
CA VAL A 90 -10.41 -5.66 12.99
C VAL A 90 -10.95 -6.94 12.33
N GLY A 91 -11.26 -7.97 13.12
CA GLY A 91 -11.90 -9.20 12.64
C GLY A 91 -13.27 -8.97 12.00
N GLU A 92 -14.09 -8.08 12.57
CA GLU A 92 -15.39 -7.71 11.99
C GLU A 92 -15.23 -6.89 10.70
N GLU A 93 -14.22 -6.02 10.59
CA GLU A 93 -13.87 -5.33 9.35
C GLU A 93 -13.49 -6.34 8.26
N CYS A 94 -12.62 -7.31 8.57
CA CYS A 94 -12.24 -8.38 7.62
C CYS A 94 -13.46 -9.16 7.12
N LYS A 95 -14.37 -9.56 8.01
CA LYS A 95 -15.61 -10.27 7.65
C LYS A 95 -16.51 -9.41 6.75
N SER A 96 -16.63 -8.11 7.05
CA SER A 96 -17.41 -7.17 6.24
C SER A 96 -16.88 -7.05 4.81
N VAL A 97 -15.56 -6.97 4.64
CA VAL A 97 -14.94 -6.95 3.31
C VAL A 97 -15.18 -8.27 2.58
N ARG A 98 -15.04 -9.42 3.24
CA ARG A 98 -15.17 -10.74 2.61
C ARG A 98 -16.59 -11.08 2.19
N SER A 99 -17.60 -10.70 2.97
CA SER A 99 -18.99 -11.07 2.72
C SER A 99 -19.84 -9.97 2.10
N GLY A 100 -19.36 -8.73 2.12
CA GLY A 100 -20.09 -7.54 1.71
C GLY A 100 -19.26 -6.60 0.85
N VAL A 101 -19.06 -5.39 1.36
CA VAL A 101 -18.23 -4.36 0.74
C VAL A 101 -17.61 -3.46 1.81
N GLY A 102 -16.31 -3.21 1.69
CA GLY A 102 -15.56 -2.31 2.54
C GLY A 102 -15.00 -1.12 1.76
N LEU A 103 -14.79 0.00 2.47
CA LEU A 103 -14.19 1.23 1.96
C LEU A 103 -12.94 1.57 2.77
N LEU A 104 -11.77 1.63 2.11
CA LEU A 104 -10.50 2.00 2.73
C LEU A 104 -9.97 3.28 2.07
N ASP A 105 -9.56 4.25 2.88
CA ASP A 105 -8.79 5.40 2.39
C ASP A 105 -7.38 4.96 1.98
N ILE A 106 -7.06 5.13 0.70
CA ILE A 106 -5.76 4.81 0.11
C ILE A 106 -4.95 6.07 -0.22
N THR A 107 -5.22 7.19 0.44
CA THR A 107 -4.38 8.40 0.35
C THR A 107 -2.93 8.10 0.74
N GLY A 108 -2.74 7.13 1.62
CA GLY A 108 -1.44 6.59 2.02
C GLY A 108 -0.71 5.73 0.96
N PHE A 109 -1.10 5.77 -0.32
CA PHE A 109 -0.32 5.21 -1.41
C PHE A 109 0.39 6.34 -2.17
N SER A 110 1.66 6.10 -2.54
CA SER A 110 2.37 7.02 -3.43
C SER A 110 1.84 6.90 -4.86
N ARG A 111 1.83 8.01 -5.57
CA ARG A 111 1.42 8.10 -6.97
C ARG A 111 2.43 8.96 -7.73
N PHE A 112 3.01 8.39 -8.78
CA PHE A 112 3.91 9.10 -9.67
C PHE A 112 3.32 9.06 -11.07
N GLU A 113 3.25 10.20 -11.73
CA GLU A 113 2.85 10.28 -13.14
C GLU A 113 4.10 10.35 -14.01
N VAL A 114 4.18 9.47 -14.98
CA VAL A 114 5.25 9.43 -15.97
C VAL A 114 4.66 9.76 -17.34
N SER A 115 5.30 10.67 -18.07
CA SER A 115 4.87 11.10 -19.39
C SER A 115 6.06 11.53 -20.26
N GLY A 116 5.79 11.82 -21.51
CA GLY A 116 6.78 12.28 -22.49
C GLY A 116 7.10 11.24 -23.57
N PRO A 117 7.76 11.67 -24.64
CA PRO A 117 7.99 10.81 -25.82
C PRO A 117 8.86 9.57 -25.53
N ASN A 118 9.70 9.62 -24.50
CA ASN A 118 10.57 8.52 -24.09
C ASN A 118 10.08 7.78 -22.82
N ALA A 119 8.86 8.06 -22.33
CA ALA A 119 8.34 7.48 -21.09
C ALA A 119 8.27 5.95 -21.12
N GLU A 120 7.78 5.35 -22.19
CA GLU A 120 7.68 3.90 -22.34
C GLU A 120 9.06 3.23 -22.37
N ALA A 121 10.02 3.78 -23.10
CA ALA A 121 11.38 3.26 -23.15
C ALA A 121 12.07 3.33 -21.77
N TRP A 122 11.87 4.44 -21.07
CA TRP A 122 12.38 4.62 -19.71
C TRP A 122 11.76 3.64 -18.73
N LEU A 123 10.43 3.48 -18.74
CA LEU A 123 9.72 2.51 -17.91
C LEU A 123 10.20 1.08 -18.19
N ASN A 124 10.42 0.73 -19.45
CA ASN A 124 10.96 -0.57 -19.81
C ASN A 124 12.36 -0.83 -19.24
N LYS A 125 13.17 0.22 -19.08
CA LYS A 125 14.50 0.11 -18.47
C LYS A 125 14.44 0.01 -16.94
N VAL A 126 13.55 0.78 -16.29
CA VAL A 126 13.49 0.89 -14.83
C VAL A 126 12.71 -0.25 -14.20
N MET A 127 11.70 -0.77 -14.88
CA MET A 127 10.86 -1.87 -14.38
C MET A 127 11.27 -3.20 -15.00
N ALA A 128 11.34 -4.23 -14.18
CA ALA A 128 11.70 -5.57 -14.67
C ALA A 128 10.52 -6.31 -15.32
N SER A 129 9.28 -5.89 -15.07
CA SER A 129 8.08 -6.52 -15.64
C SER A 129 7.81 -6.07 -17.08
N LYS A 130 6.99 -6.85 -17.80
CA LYS A 130 6.36 -6.39 -19.03
C LYS A 130 5.44 -5.20 -18.73
N LEU A 131 5.53 -4.14 -19.51
CA LEU A 131 4.63 -3.00 -19.38
C LEU A 131 3.20 -3.38 -19.81
N PRO A 132 2.18 -2.89 -19.09
CA PRO A 132 0.80 -3.18 -19.44
C PRO A 132 0.36 -2.43 -20.70
N ASN A 133 -0.53 -3.04 -21.47
CA ASN A 133 -1.19 -2.39 -22.60
C ASN A 133 -2.07 -1.20 -22.13
N PRO A 134 -2.43 -0.26 -23.02
CA PRO A 134 -3.39 0.80 -22.70
C PRO A 134 -4.68 0.27 -22.04
N GLY A 135 -5.14 0.95 -20.98
CA GLY A 135 -6.28 0.53 -20.18
C GLY A 135 -6.00 -0.64 -19.22
N ARG A 136 -4.73 -0.94 -18.94
CA ARG A 136 -4.33 -2.04 -18.06
C ARG A 136 -3.35 -1.59 -17.00
N ALA A 137 -3.30 -2.35 -15.91
CA ALA A 137 -2.28 -2.28 -14.89
C ALA A 137 -1.50 -3.59 -14.77
N SER A 138 -0.32 -3.56 -14.18
CA SER A 138 0.45 -4.74 -13.81
C SER A 138 1.29 -4.50 -12.56
N LEU A 139 1.59 -5.57 -11.82
CA LEU A 139 2.66 -5.53 -10.83
C LEU A 139 4.01 -5.43 -11.53
N ALA A 140 4.90 -4.64 -10.97
CA ALA A 140 6.16 -4.29 -11.57
C ALA A 140 7.28 -4.27 -10.53
N PRO A 141 8.02 -5.37 -10.35
CA PRO A 141 9.23 -5.34 -9.55
C PRO A 141 10.24 -4.37 -10.17
N MET A 142 10.83 -3.54 -9.33
CA MET A 142 11.95 -2.66 -9.64
C MET A 142 13.19 -3.17 -8.91
N LEU A 143 14.32 -3.22 -9.59
CA LEU A 143 15.54 -3.83 -9.08
C LEU A 143 16.69 -2.82 -9.00
N SER A 144 17.63 -3.09 -8.08
CA SER A 144 18.96 -2.48 -8.10
C SER A 144 19.86 -3.19 -9.14
N GLU A 145 21.03 -2.63 -9.40
CA GLU A 145 22.04 -3.21 -10.27
C GLU A 145 22.49 -4.60 -9.78
N GLU A 146 22.44 -4.85 -8.47
CA GLU A 146 22.77 -6.13 -7.85
C GLU A 146 21.62 -7.15 -7.89
N GLY A 147 20.52 -6.83 -8.58
CA GLY A 147 19.34 -7.69 -8.70
C GLY A 147 18.48 -7.78 -7.45
N LYS A 148 18.66 -6.85 -6.50
CA LYS A 148 17.84 -6.76 -5.29
C LYS A 148 16.61 -5.91 -5.52
N LEU A 149 15.53 -6.19 -4.77
CA LEU A 149 14.31 -5.40 -4.86
C LEU A 149 14.53 -3.92 -4.50
N LYS A 150 14.00 -3.04 -5.31
CA LYS A 150 13.88 -1.60 -5.08
C LYS A 150 12.42 -1.15 -4.93
N GLY A 151 11.47 -1.97 -5.31
CA GLY A 151 10.04 -1.70 -5.15
C GLY A 151 9.19 -2.86 -5.67
N ASP A 152 8.01 -2.96 -5.10
CA ASP A 152 6.90 -3.85 -5.45
C ASP A 152 5.74 -3.01 -6.03
N LEU A 153 6.02 -2.30 -7.10
CA LEU A 153 5.18 -1.24 -7.63
C LEU A 153 4.04 -1.78 -8.50
N THR A 154 2.99 -0.99 -8.65
CA THR A 154 1.94 -1.21 -9.65
C THR A 154 2.03 -0.13 -10.72
N ILE A 155 2.09 -0.52 -11.99
CA ILE A 155 2.07 0.40 -13.13
C ILE A 155 0.68 0.39 -13.75
N PHE A 156 0.15 1.58 -14.03
CA PHE A 156 -1.07 1.81 -14.79
C PHE A 156 -0.74 2.50 -16.11
N ASN A 157 -1.22 1.93 -17.22
CA ASN A 157 -1.23 2.59 -18.51
C ASN A 157 -2.65 3.12 -18.78
N TRP A 158 -2.86 4.42 -18.62
CA TRP A 158 -4.20 5.01 -18.74
C TRP A 158 -4.71 5.12 -20.18
N GLY A 159 -3.86 4.87 -21.17
CA GLY A 159 -4.23 4.97 -22.59
C GLY A 159 -4.35 6.40 -23.12
N ASP A 160 -4.03 7.40 -22.31
CA ASP A 160 -4.07 8.83 -22.61
C ASP A 160 -2.66 9.44 -22.80
N GLY A 161 -1.64 8.60 -22.94
CA GLY A 161 -0.23 9.00 -23.03
C GLY A 161 0.44 9.18 -21.66
N THR A 162 -0.28 8.94 -20.57
CA THR A 162 0.27 8.99 -19.22
C THR A 162 0.30 7.61 -18.56
N TRP A 163 1.29 7.44 -17.69
CA TRP A 163 1.47 6.25 -16.88
C TRP A 163 1.45 6.66 -15.42
N TRP A 164 0.89 5.80 -14.56
CA TRP A 164 1.09 5.97 -13.13
C TRP A 164 1.89 4.80 -12.57
N ILE A 165 2.76 5.14 -11.61
CA ILE A 165 3.44 4.18 -10.76
C ILE A 165 2.88 4.39 -9.35
N MET A 166 2.34 3.32 -8.76
CA MET A 166 1.82 3.35 -7.38
C MET A 166 2.62 2.41 -6.48
N GLY A 167 2.79 2.82 -5.24
CA GLY A 167 3.51 2.06 -4.21
C GLY A 167 3.23 2.58 -2.81
N SER A 168 4.03 2.15 -1.85
CA SER A 168 3.91 2.57 -0.46
C SER A 168 4.28 4.03 -0.25
N TYR A 169 3.48 4.78 0.50
CA TYR A 169 3.68 6.21 0.77
C TYR A 169 5.03 6.50 1.43
N TYR A 170 5.41 5.70 2.41
CA TYR A 170 6.66 5.93 3.16
C TYR A 170 7.93 5.72 2.31
N LEU A 171 7.84 5.07 1.14
CA LEU A 171 8.93 4.95 0.19
C LEU A 171 8.95 6.07 -0.86
N ARG A 172 7.97 6.99 -0.83
CA ARG A 172 7.77 8.01 -1.85
C ARG A 172 9.04 8.79 -2.19
N ALA A 173 9.72 9.34 -1.18
CA ALA A 173 10.95 10.10 -1.39
C ALA A 173 12.11 9.22 -1.87
N TRP A 174 12.18 7.98 -1.42
CA TRP A 174 13.20 7.01 -1.81
C TRP A 174 13.03 6.56 -3.27
N HIS A 175 11.79 6.25 -3.68
CA HIS A 175 11.48 5.95 -5.08
C HIS A 175 11.72 7.15 -5.99
N MET A 176 11.30 8.36 -5.60
CA MET A 176 11.51 9.55 -6.41
C MET A 176 12.99 9.86 -6.64
N ARG A 177 13.84 9.63 -5.63
CA ARG A 177 15.31 9.74 -5.81
C ARG A 177 15.82 8.73 -6.83
N TRP A 178 15.42 7.46 -6.71
CA TRP A 178 15.80 6.42 -7.67
C TRP A 178 15.35 6.75 -9.09
N PHE A 179 14.13 7.25 -9.26
CA PHE A 179 13.63 7.67 -10.56
C PHE A 179 14.45 8.83 -11.15
N ASN A 180 14.79 9.83 -10.33
CA ASN A 180 15.61 10.97 -10.77
C ASN A 180 17.04 10.54 -11.16
N ASP A 181 17.64 9.61 -10.42
CA ASP A 181 18.98 9.10 -10.71
C ASP A 181 19.04 8.36 -12.07
N HIS A 182 17.89 7.86 -12.55
CA HIS A 182 17.78 7.15 -13.82
C HIS A 182 16.97 7.92 -14.88
N LEU A 183 16.62 9.17 -14.61
CA LEU A 183 15.85 10.00 -15.54
C LEU A 183 16.64 10.26 -16.84
N THR A 184 15.94 10.25 -17.97
CA THR A 184 16.52 10.51 -19.29
C THR A 184 15.77 11.63 -20.01
N ASP A 185 16.40 12.23 -21.01
CA ASP A 185 15.76 13.27 -21.82
C ASP A 185 14.44 12.77 -22.42
N GLY A 186 13.46 13.67 -22.47
CA GLY A 186 12.13 13.39 -23.02
C GLY A 186 11.22 12.57 -22.08
N VAL A 187 11.59 12.44 -20.81
CA VAL A 187 10.75 11.84 -19.75
C VAL A 187 10.45 12.88 -18.68
N SER A 188 9.19 13.00 -18.31
CA SER A 188 8.75 13.77 -17.16
C SER A 188 8.19 12.83 -16.10
N ILE A 189 8.59 13.02 -14.86
CA ILE A 189 8.02 12.31 -13.71
C ILE A 189 7.55 13.34 -12.66
N LEU A 190 6.31 13.17 -12.21
CA LEU A 190 5.69 14.04 -11.21
C LEU A 190 5.23 13.21 -10.01
N ASP A 191 5.57 13.66 -8.82
CA ASP A 191 4.99 13.14 -7.59
C ASP A 191 3.60 13.76 -7.38
N LEU A 192 2.56 12.95 -7.44
CA LEU A 192 1.16 13.37 -7.34
C LEU A 192 0.62 13.36 -5.90
N GLY A 193 1.41 12.93 -4.92
CA GLY A 193 0.95 12.61 -3.58
C GLY A 193 0.21 13.72 -2.82
N GLU A 194 0.45 14.98 -3.16
CA GLU A 194 -0.26 16.12 -2.52
C GLU A 194 -1.50 16.59 -3.31
N ASN A 195 -1.71 16.05 -4.51
CA ASN A 195 -2.77 16.51 -5.42
C ASN A 195 -3.85 15.45 -5.66
N TRP A 196 -3.58 14.21 -5.29
CA TRP A 196 -4.46 13.08 -5.48
C TRP A 196 -4.65 12.29 -4.19
N ALA A 197 -5.85 11.79 -4.03
CA ALA A 197 -6.26 10.90 -2.95
C ALA A 197 -7.17 9.82 -3.52
N GLY A 198 -7.62 8.88 -2.72
CA GLY A 198 -8.52 7.86 -3.22
C GLY A 198 -9.02 6.90 -2.18
N PHE A 199 -9.91 6.02 -2.63
CA PHE A 199 -10.47 4.93 -1.84
C PHE A 199 -10.35 3.60 -2.56
N SER A 200 -10.10 2.54 -1.81
CA SER A 200 -10.28 1.16 -2.25
C SER A 200 -11.68 0.70 -1.83
N LEU A 201 -12.50 0.36 -2.80
CA LEU A 201 -13.81 -0.25 -2.62
C LEU A 201 -13.67 -1.75 -2.84
N SER A 202 -13.72 -2.56 -1.80
CA SER A 202 -13.34 -3.97 -1.84
C SER A 202 -14.41 -4.89 -1.26
N GLY A 203 -14.62 -6.04 -1.88
CA GLY A 203 -15.57 -7.07 -1.47
C GLY A 203 -16.53 -7.50 -2.59
N PRO A 204 -17.26 -8.60 -2.44
CA PRO A 204 -18.10 -9.18 -3.48
C PRO A 204 -19.19 -8.23 -4.00
N LYS A 205 -19.67 -7.28 -3.18
CA LYS A 205 -20.67 -6.28 -3.57
C LYS A 205 -20.09 -4.98 -4.12
N SER A 206 -18.76 -4.85 -4.23
CA SER A 206 -18.10 -3.62 -4.70
C SER A 206 -18.53 -3.21 -6.11
N LYS A 207 -18.74 -4.19 -7.00
CA LYS A 207 -19.25 -3.94 -8.36
C LYS A 207 -20.66 -3.34 -8.36
N GLU A 208 -21.54 -3.84 -7.49
CA GLU A 208 -22.90 -3.31 -7.36
C GLU A 208 -22.88 -1.84 -6.93
N VAL A 209 -22.03 -1.51 -5.95
CA VAL A 209 -21.90 -0.13 -5.45
C VAL A 209 -21.40 0.82 -6.53
N ILE A 210 -20.28 0.49 -7.18
CA ILE A 210 -19.70 1.38 -8.19
C ILE A 210 -20.62 1.56 -9.41
N SER A 211 -21.36 0.51 -9.81
CA SER A 211 -22.30 0.58 -10.93
C SER A 211 -23.48 1.50 -10.71
N ARG A 212 -23.78 1.88 -9.46
CA ARG A 212 -24.86 2.83 -9.13
C ARG A 212 -24.48 4.30 -9.33
N ILE A 213 -23.17 4.59 -9.46
CA ILE A 213 -22.63 5.96 -9.44
C ILE A 213 -21.76 6.28 -10.64
N THR A 214 -21.74 5.44 -11.66
CA THR A 214 -21.02 5.68 -12.91
C THR A 214 -21.83 5.16 -14.09
N ASP A 215 -21.75 5.89 -15.22
CA ASP A 215 -22.28 5.44 -16.51
C ASP A 215 -21.28 4.56 -17.27
N PHE A 216 -20.06 4.42 -16.75
CA PHE A 216 -19.05 3.55 -17.35
C PHE A 216 -19.52 2.08 -17.26
N PRO A 217 -19.38 1.29 -18.34
CA PRO A 217 -19.77 -0.13 -18.33
C PRO A 217 -18.79 -0.96 -17.49
N VAL A 218 -19.01 -0.99 -16.17
CA VAL A 218 -18.11 -1.62 -15.17
C VAL A 218 -17.78 -3.08 -15.51
N ASP A 219 -18.68 -3.79 -16.21
CA ASP A 219 -18.46 -5.15 -16.69
C ASP A 219 -17.33 -5.28 -17.70
N GLU A 220 -17.02 -4.22 -18.44
CA GLU A 220 -15.95 -4.19 -19.40
C GLU A 220 -14.58 -3.99 -18.73
N LEU A 221 -14.55 -3.43 -17.52
CA LEU A 221 -13.32 -3.28 -16.75
C LEU A 221 -12.90 -4.64 -16.18
N LYS A 222 -12.03 -5.35 -16.87
CA LYS A 222 -11.51 -6.67 -16.45
C LYS A 222 -10.51 -6.55 -15.30
N PHE A 223 -10.21 -7.65 -14.62
CA PHE A 223 -9.17 -7.70 -13.59
C PHE A 223 -7.86 -7.09 -14.11
N MET A 224 -7.21 -6.24 -13.33
CA MET A 224 -6.07 -5.41 -13.72
C MET A 224 -6.40 -4.46 -14.90
N GLY A 225 -7.67 -4.15 -15.15
CA GLY A 225 -8.09 -3.07 -16.03
C GLY A 225 -8.05 -1.73 -15.32
N CYS A 226 -7.82 -0.65 -16.07
CA CYS A 226 -7.92 0.72 -15.57
C CYS A 226 -8.55 1.65 -16.60
N ALA A 227 -9.26 2.65 -16.12
CA ALA A 227 -9.95 3.61 -16.98
C ALA A 227 -10.12 4.97 -16.27
N ASN A 228 -10.17 6.04 -17.07
CA ASN A 228 -10.70 7.31 -16.65
C ASN A 228 -12.23 7.23 -16.72
N MET A 229 -12.94 7.61 -15.66
CA MET A 229 -14.41 7.60 -15.64
C MET A 229 -14.96 8.64 -14.68
N ASP A 230 -16.23 8.94 -14.83
CA ASP A 230 -16.97 9.78 -13.91
C ASP A 230 -17.60 8.93 -12.80
N ILE A 231 -17.37 9.31 -11.56
CA ILE A 231 -18.03 8.75 -10.37
C ILE A 231 -18.95 9.84 -9.84
N GLY A 232 -20.23 9.76 -10.20
CA GLY A 232 -21.15 10.91 -10.07
C GLY A 232 -20.63 12.11 -10.88
N LEU A 233 -20.33 13.22 -10.19
CA LEU A 233 -19.75 14.42 -10.80
C LEU A 233 -18.22 14.51 -10.69
N ILE A 234 -17.59 13.47 -10.14
CA ILE A 234 -16.16 13.45 -9.84
C ILE A 234 -15.39 12.74 -10.96
N LYS A 235 -14.41 13.42 -11.55
CA LYS A 235 -13.46 12.80 -12.49
C LYS A 235 -12.51 11.91 -11.73
N ALA A 236 -12.52 10.61 -12.05
CA ALA A 236 -11.70 9.62 -11.35
C ALA A 236 -10.84 8.78 -12.29
N LYS A 237 -9.70 8.33 -11.78
CA LYS A 237 -8.88 7.28 -12.37
C LYS A 237 -9.13 6.00 -11.56
N VAL A 238 -9.68 4.98 -12.20
CA VAL A 238 -10.15 3.77 -11.53
C VAL A 238 -9.40 2.54 -12.04
N GLY A 239 -8.82 1.78 -11.13
CA GLY A 239 -8.23 0.47 -11.40
C GLY A 239 -9.06 -0.64 -10.80
N ARG A 240 -9.32 -1.73 -11.54
CA ARG A 240 -9.97 -2.94 -11.02
C ARG A 240 -8.94 -3.88 -10.43
N LEU A 241 -8.55 -3.60 -9.22
CA LEU A 241 -7.65 -4.41 -8.38
C LEU A 241 -7.91 -4.13 -6.91
N SER A 242 -7.39 -4.97 -6.04
CA SER A 242 -7.47 -4.77 -4.60
C SER A 242 -6.39 -5.58 -3.89
N VAL A 243 -5.71 -4.95 -2.95
CA VAL A 243 -4.72 -5.61 -2.08
C VAL A 243 -5.40 -6.59 -1.10
N THR A 244 -6.70 -6.45 -0.82
CA THR A 244 -7.46 -7.40 0.01
C THR A 244 -7.60 -8.78 -0.63
N GLY A 245 -7.34 -8.90 -1.95
CA GLY A 245 -7.57 -10.12 -2.72
C GLY A 245 -9.03 -10.44 -3.01
N GLU A 246 -9.96 -9.58 -2.59
CA GLU A 246 -11.36 -9.64 -2.99
C GLU A 246 -11.59 -8.80 -4.26
N LEU A 247 -12.75 -8.95 -4.89
CA LEU A 247 -13.16 -8.05 -5.98
C LEU A 247 -13.07 -6.62 -5.48
N GLY A 248 -12.40 -5.74 -6.22
CA GLY A 248 -12.27 -4.37 -5.76
C GLY A 248 -11.85 -3.39 -6.84
N TYR A 249 -11.99 -2.12 -6.48
CA TYR A 249 -11.69 -0.96 -7.31
C TYR A 249 -10.89 0.06 -6.49
N GLU A 250 -9.76 0.48 -7.00
CA GLU A 250 -9.03 1.63 -6.48
C GLU A 250 -9.48 2.88 -7.25
N ILE A 251 -10.17 3.76 -6.57
CA ILE A 251 -10.81 4.95 -7.13
C ILE A 251 -10.01 6.16 -6.70
N ASN A 252 -9.27 6.77 -7.63
CA ASN A 252 -8.43 7.91 -7.37
C ASN A 252 -9.05 9.18 -7.92
N CYS A 253 -9.08 10.25 -7.13
CA CYS A 253 -9.62 11.56 -7.49
C CYS A 253 -8.65 12.68 -7.13
N ARG A 254 -8.92 13.90 -7.60
CA ARG A 254 -8.20 15.08 -7.13
C ARG A 254 -8.47 15.27 -5.64
N ILE A 255 -7.49 15.78 -4.91
CA ILE A 255 -7.54 15.93 -3.45
C ILE A 255 -8.77 16.72 -2.98
N GLY A 256 -9.23 17.73 -3.75
CA GLY A 256 -10.41 18.53 -3.44
C GLY A 256 -11.73 17.75 -3.50
N ASP A 257 -11.77 16.63 -4.22
CA ASP A 257 -12.97 15.80 -4.38
C ASP A 257 -13.06 14.66 -3.36
N HIS A 258 -12.04 14.47 -2.54
CA HIS A 258 -11.89 13.32 -1.66
C HIS A 258 -13.06 13.14 -0.68
N ILE A 259 -13.49 14.22 0.00
CA ILE A 259 -14.63 14.19 0.93
C ILE A 259 -15.93 13.85 0.18
N GLY A 260 -16.13 14.46 -1.01
CA GLY A 260 -17.27 14.20 -1.85
C GLY A 260 -17.34 12.77 -2.33
N LEU A 261 -16.21 12.22 -2.75
CA LEU A 261 -16.07 10.81 -3.16
C LEU A 261 -16.41 9.85 -2.02
N ARG A 262 -15.87 10.07 -0.80
CA ARG A 262 -16.20 9.26 0.38
C ARG A 262 -17.70 9.22 0.62
N ARG A 263 -18.35 10.40 0.68
CA ARG A 263 -19.79 10.50 0.92
C ARG A 263 -20.57 9.75 -0.14
N LEU A 264 -20.27 9.95 -1.42
CA LEU A 264 -20.95 9.32 -2.52
C LEU A 264 -20.84 7.77 -2.47
N LEU A 265 -19.65 7.25 -2.16
CA LEU A 265 -19.42 5.81 -2.04
C LEU A 265 -20.19 5.20 -0.85
N LEU A 266 -20.20 5.88 0.29
CA LEU A 266 -20.94 5.41 1.48
C LEU A 266 -22.46 5.46 1.24
N GLU A 267 -22.99 6.51 0.62
CA GLU A 267 -24.40 6.64 0.26
C GLU A 267 -24.83 5.53 -0.74
N ALA A 268 -24.06 5.33 -1.81
CA ALA A 268 -24.35 4.32 -2.82
C ALA A 268 -24.27 2.87 -2.27
N GLY A 269 -23.38 2.66 -1.30
CA GLY A 269 -23.15 1.36 -0.67
C GLY A 269 -24.06 1.05 0.53
N ALA A 270 -24.89 1.99 0.98
CA ALA A 270 -25.68 1.85 2.21
C ALA A 270 -26.54 0.58 2.21
N GLU A 271 -27.29 0.32 1.13
CA GLU A 271 -28.11 -0.88 0.99
C GLU A 271 -27.30 -2.18 0.84
N CYS A 272 -26.03 -2.06 0.41
CA CYS A 272 -25.09 -3.18 0.32
C CYS A 272 -24.41 -3.48 1.68
N GLY A 273 -24.66 -2.66 2.68
CA GLY A 273 -24.03 -2.76 4.00
C GLY A 273 -22.56 -2.36 4.00
N ILE A 274 -22.20 -1.35 3.20
CA ILE A 274 -20.82 -0.83 3.14
C ILE A 274 -20.31 -0.40 4.52
N ARG A 275 -19.08 -0.76 4.85
CA ARG A 275 -18.38 -0.32 6.05
C ARG A 275 -17.01 0.22 5.71
N GLU A 276 -16.59 1.24 6.42
CA GLU A 276 -15.18 1.64 6.40
C GLU A 276 -14.34 0.61 7.16
N PHE A 277 -13.13 0.40 6.67
CA PHE A 277 -12.14 -0.47 7.33
C PHE A 277 -10.75 0.15 7.25
N GLY A 278 -9.85 -0.30 8.10
CA GLY A 278 -8.53 0.27 8.20
C GLY A 278 -7.41 -0.65 7.69
N PHE A 279 -6.18 -0.13 7.80
CA PHE A 279 -4.97 -0.84 7.36
C PHE A 279 -4.74 -2.14 8.13
N ASN A 280 -5.18 -2.25 9.39
CA ASN A 280 -5.02 -3.50 10.15
C ASN A 280 -5.81 -4.65 9.51
N ALA A 281 -7.04 -4.37 9.06
CA ALA A 281 -7.83 -5.35 8.31
C ALA A 281 -7.24 -5.62 6.91
N LEU A 282 -6.73 -4.59 6.22
CA LEU A 282 -6.03 -4.77 4.94
C LEU A 282 -4.83 -5.71 5.10
N LEU A 283 -4.01 -5.50 6.14
CA LEU A 283 -2.83 -6.32 6.41
C LEU A 283 -3.18 -7.77 6.70
N SER A 284 -4.27 -8.04 7.43
CA SER A 284 -4.77 -9.38 7.65
C SER A 284 -5.28 -10.04 6.36
N LEU A 285 -6.13 -9.33 5.60
CA LEU A 285 -6.73 -9.85 4.36
C LEU A 285 -5.68 -10.16 3.28
N ARG A 286 -4.68 -9.29 3.09
CA ARG A 286 -3.60 -9.51 2.12
C ARG A 286 -2.75 -10.72 2.48
N LEU A 287 -2.48 -10.90 3.79
CA LEU A 287 -1.67 -12.01 4.28
C LEU A 287 -2.32 -13.35 3.97
N GLU A 288 -3.63 -13.48 4.15
CA GLU A 288 -4.38 -14.69 3.82
C GLU A 288 -4.34 -15.07 2.33
N LYS A 289 -4.03 -14.12 1.45
CA LYS A 289 -3.81 -14.34 0.00
C LYS A 289 -2.34 -14.56 -0.35
N GLY A 290 -1.44 -14.50 0.63
CA GLY A 290 0.00 -14.57 0.39
C GLY A 290 0.55 -13.36 -0.38
N PHE A 291 -0.10 -12.20 -0.27
CA PHE A 291 0.39 -10.97 -0.89
C PHE A 291 1.41 -10.31 0.02
N GLY A 292 2.66 -10.28 -0.42
CA GLY A 292 3.74 -9.59 0.28
C GLY A 292 3.61 -8.06 0.18
N ILE A 293 4.16 -7.38 1.17
CA ILE A 293 4.29 -5.92 1.18
C ILE A 293 5.73 -5.51 1.53
N TRP A 294 6.08 -4.28 1.17
CA TRP A 294 7.38 -3.73 1.53
C TRP A 294 7.52 -3.59 3.05
N SER A 295 8.76 -3.76 3.53
CA SER A 295 9.18 -3.79 4.95
C SER A 295 8.69 -4.98 5.79
N ALA A 296 7.92 -5.89 5.20
CA ALA A 296 7.63 -7.19 5.76
C ALA A 296 8.28 -8.26 4.88
N GLU A 297 7.54 -8.81 3.92
CA GLU A 297 8.03 -9.84 3.01
C GLU A 297 9.00 -9.29 1.94
N PHE A 298 8.90 -8.02 1.59
CA PHE A 298 9.75 -7.37 0.58
C PHE A 298 10.67 -6.34 1.21
N THR A 299 11.97 -6.47 0.95
CA THR A 299 12.98 -5.51 1.39
C THR A 299 14.09 -5.38 0.35
N GLN A 300 14.90 -4.33 0.47
CA GLN A 300 16.09 -4.16 -0.38
C GLN A 300 17.18 -5.23 -0.18
N GLY A 301 17.02 -6.10 0.81
CA GLY A 301 17.93 -7.23 1.05
C GLY A 301 17.61 -8.46 0.20
N TYR A 302 16.39 -8.54 -0.36
CA TYR A 302 15.90 -9.72 -1.05
C TYR A 302 15.97 -9.58 -2.57
N THR A 303 16.07 -10.73 -3.24
CA THR A 303 15.93 -10.83 -4.68
C THR A 303 14.48 -11.19 -5.05
N PRO A 304 14.06 -10.98 -6.30
CA PRO A 304 12.76 -11.46 -6.77
C PRO A 304 12.57 -12.96 -6.57
N GLY A 305 13.63 -13.77 -6.78
CA GLY A 305 13.58 -15.22 -6.60
C GLY A 305 13.32 -15.63 -5.15
N MET A 306 13.86 -14.89 -4.17
CA MET A 306 13.60 -15.13 -2.74
C MET A 306 12.13 -14.87 -2.37
N THR A 307 11.48 -13.91 -3.01
CA THR A 307 10.15 -13.40 -2.63
C THR A 307 9.02 -13.89 -3.53
N GLY A 308 9.34 -14.65 -4.59
CA GLY A 308 8.38 -15.07 -5.61
C GLY A 308 7.92 -13.95 -6.55
N MET A 309 8.61 -12.79 -6.54
CA MET A 309 8.39 -11.69 -7.48
C MET A 309 8.99 -11.95 -8.86
N ASP A 310 9.84 -12.96 -9.00
CA ASP A 310 10.45 -13.41 -10.26
C ASP A 310 9.43 -13.80 -11.33
N ARG A 311 8.24 -14.27 -10.94
CA ARG A 311 7.11 -14.56 -11.83
C ARG A 311 6.57 -13.33 -12.58
N TRP A 312 6.90 -12.12 -12.11
CA TRP A 312 6.50 -10.86 -12.71
C TRP A 312 7.59 -10.24 -13.58
N ILE A 313 8.80 -10.84 -13.61
CA ILE A 313 9.90 -10.38 -14.45
C ILE A 313 9.64 -10.83 -15.88
N ASP A 314 9.80 -9.90 -16.81
CA ASP A 314 9.86 -10.20 -18.25
C ASP A 314 11.29 -10.56 -18.63
N TRP A 315 11.56 -11.86 -18.65
CA TRP A 315 12.88 -12.41 -18.93
C TRP A 315 13.30 -12.28 -20.40
N GLU A 316 12.35 -11.94 -21.29
CA GLU A 316 12.59 -11.76 -22.72
C GLU A 316 12.92 -10.30 -23.08
N LYS A 317 12.85 -9.38 -22.12
CA LYS A 317 13.27 -7.99 -22.33
C LYS A 317 14.74 -7.89 -22.74
N ASP A 318 15.01 -6.98 -23.67
CA ASP A 318 16.39 -6.69 -24.08
C ASP A 318 17.25 -6.20 -22.92
N GLN A 319 16.72 -5.29 -22.11
CA GLN A 319 17.44 -4.73 -20.97
C GLN A 319 16.51 -4.13 -19.90
N PHE A 320 16.85 -4.37 -18.62
CA PHE A 320 16.34 -3.62 -17.47
C PHE A 320 17.41 -3.56 -16.38
N ILE A 321 17.27 -2.62 -15.42
CA ILE A 321 18.23 -2.46 -14.32
C ILE A 321 18.22 -3.73 -13.46
N GLY A 322 19.41 -4.29 -13.19
CA GLY A 322 19.59 -5.52 -12.42
C GLY A 322 19.40 -6.83 -13.18
N GLN A 323 19.12 -6.80 -14.48
CA GLN A 323 18.87 -7.99 -15.30
C GLN A 323 19.99 -9.02 -15.21
N SER A 324 21.24 -8.61 -15.38
CA SER A 324 22.40 -9.51 -15.37
C SER A 324 22.52 -10.28 -14.03
N ALA A 325 22.30 -9.59 -12.92
CA ALA A 325 22.34 -10.20 -11.59
C ALA A 325 21.17 -11.15 -11.37
N ALA A 326 19.95 -10.76 -11.81
CA ALA A 326 18.75 -11.58 -11.69
C ALA A 326 18.85 -12.85 -12.56
N LEU A 327 19.38 -12.75 -13.79
CA LEU A 327 19.65 -13.89 -14.66
C LEU A 327 20.68 -14.85 -14.04
N LYS A 328 21.76 -14.32 -13.45
CA LYS A 328 22.78 -15.13 -12.76
C LYS A 328 22.20 -15.92 -11.60
N GLU A 329 21.27 -15.38 -10.84
CA GLU A 329 20.56 -16.12 -9.79
C GLU A 329 19.66 -17.20 -10.39
N ARG A 330 18.81 -16.84 -11.35
CA ARG A 330 17.83 -17.74 -12.00
C ARG A 330 18.52 -18.95 -12.67
N ASP A 331 19.56 -18.70 -13.47
CA ASP A 331 20.23 -19.70 -14.32
C ASP A 331 21.34 -20.45 -13.54
N GLY A 332 21.65 -19.99 -12.32
CA GLY A 332 22.65 -20.60 -11.43
C GLY A 332 22.01 -21.55 -10.40
N ASN A 333 22.35 -21.36 -9.14
CA ASN A 333 21.87 -22.21 -8.03
C ASN A 333 20.46 -21.81 -7.52
N GLY A 334 19.85 -20.79 -8.12
CA GLY A 334 18.60 -20.20 -7.63
C GLY A 334 18.79 -19.39 -6.34
N PRO A 335 17.69 -18.90 -5.72
CA PRO A 335 17.73 -18.10 -4.50
C PRO A 335 18.16 -18.94 -3.30
N SER A 336 18.93 -18.34 -2.38
CA SER A 336 19.43 -19.02 -1.17
C SER A 336 18.34 -19.31 -0.14
N GLN A 337 17.21 -18.63 -0.21
CA GLN A 337 16.04 -18.79 0.64
C GLN A 337 14.77 -18.43 -0.14
N LYS A 338 13.61 -18.85 0.36
CA LYS A 338 12.32 -18.57 -0.28
C LYS A 338 11.30 -18.14 0.75
N LEU A 339 10.48 -17.17 0.35
CA LEU A 339 9.27 -16.82 1.07
C LEU A 339 8.28 -17.99 0.99
N VAL A 340 7.78 -18.39 2.15
CA VAL A 340 6.75 -19.43 2.29
C VAL A 340 5.66 -18.93 3.22
N MET A 341 4.43 -19.36 3.01
CA MET A 341 3.33 -19.07 3.91
C MET A 341 3.19 -20.21 4.91
N LEU A 342 3.09 -19.86 6.19
CA LEU A 342 2.89 -20.81 7.28
C LEU A 342 1.53 -20.56 7.94
N GLU A 343 0.85 -21.63 8.30
CA GLU A 343 -0.28 -21.58 9.21
C GLU A 343 0.24 -21.86 10.62
N VAL A 344 0.01 -20.92 11.53
CA VAL A 344 0.50 -20.98 12.91
C VAL A 344 -0.67 -21.21 13.86
N GLU A 345 -0.60 -22.24 14.66
CA GLU A 345 -1.55 -22.44 15.77
C GLU A 345 -1.28 -21.39 16.85
N ALA A 346 -2.20 -20.44 16.98
CA ALA A 346 -2.12 -19.36 17.94
C ALA A 346 -3.46 -19.14 18.64
N SER A 347 -3.45 -18.96 19.97
CA SER A 347 -4.65 -18.74 20.76
C SER A 347 -4.87 -17.26 21.11
N ASP A 348 -3.87 -16.60 21.68
CA ASP A 348 -3.99 -15.27 22.25
C ASP A 348 -2.84 -14.31 21.84
N ALA A 349 -1.81 -14.82 21.18
CA ALA A 349 -0.71 -14.07 20.61
C ALA A 349 -0.38 -14.59 19.22
N ASP A 350 -0.04 -13.71 18.30
CA ASP A 350 0.38 -14.06 16.95
C ASP A 350 1.91 -14.06 16.86
N ALA A 351 2.47 -14.78 15.89
CA ALA A 351 3.89 -14.72 15.62
C ALA A 351 4.29 -13.30 15.19
N SER A 352 5.41 -12.83 15.70
CA SER A 352 5.95 -11.50 15.41
C SER A 352 7.07 -11.58 14.39
N GLY A 353 7.27 -10.50 13.65
CA GLY A 353 8.40 -10.39 12.73
C GLY A 353 9.74 -10.67 13.42
N TYR A 354 10.64 -11.33 12.69
CA TYR A 354 11.97 -11.77 13.13
C TYR A 354 12.00 -12.94 14.16
N GLU A 355 10.88 -13.50 14.55
CA GLU A 355 10.89 -14.73 15.34
C GLU A 355 11.49 -15.89 14.54
N PRO A 356 12.38 -16.70 15.15
CA PRO A 356 13.05 -17.79 14.45
C PRO A 356 12.08 -18.95 14.18
N VAL A 357 12.20 -19.51 12.98
CA VAL A 357 11.47 -20.74 12.59
C VAL A 357 12.40 -21.94 12.65
N TRP A 358 12.03 -22.91 13.46
CA TRP A 358 12.82 -24.12 13.71
C TRP A 358 12.18 -25.35 13.08
N ASN A 359 13.01 -26.22 12.52
CA ASN A 359 12.63 -27.57 12.14
C ASN A 359 13.47 -28.53 13.00
N ASN A 360 12.87 -29.08 14.05
CA ASN A 360 13.58 -29.72 15.16
C ASN A 360 14.64 -28.77 15.73
N ASP A 361 15.91 -29.17 15.78
CA ASP A 361 17.01 -28.34 16.29
C ASP A 361 17.68 -27.46 15.23
N ASN A 362 17.16 -27.43 14.01
CA ASN A 362 17.72 -26.66 12.93
C ASN A 362 16.93 -25.34 12.72
N LEU A 363 17.62 -24.21 12.81
CA LEU A 363 17.07 -22.93 12.40
C LEU A 363 16.93 -22.91 10.87
N VAL A 364 15.69 -22.82 10.37
CA VAL A 364 15.38 -22.88 8.93
C VAL A 364 14.96 -21.55 8.35
N GLY A 365 14.60 -20.57 9.18
CA GLY A 365 14.17 -19.26 8.73
C GLY A 365 13.70 -18.37 9.87
N PHE A 366 12.99 -17.33 9.52
CA PHE A 366 12.36 -16.40 10.46
C PHE A 366 11.04 -15.85 9.91
N VAL A 367 10.19 -15.36 10.79
CA VAL A 367 8.93 -14.71 10.45
C VAL A 367 9.22 -13.33 9.86
N THR A 368 8.47 -12.94 8.82
CA THR A 368 8.58 -11.62 8.17
C THR A 368 7.57 -10.63 8.71
#